data_9d502a67192f71c3759246ed4e3b25f9
#
_entry.id   9d502a67192f71c3759246ed4e3b25f9
#
_cell.length_a   1.000
_cell.length_b   1.000
_cell.length_c   1.000
_cell.angle_alpha   90.00
_cell.angle_beta   90.00
_cell.angle_gamma   90.00
#
_symmetry.space_group_name_H-M   'P 1'
#
loop_
_entity.id
_entity.type
_entity.pdbx_description
1 polymer ?
#
loop_
_entity_poly.entity_id
_entity_poly.type
_entity_poly.pdbx_seq_one_letter_code
_entity_poly.pdbx_strand_id
1 'polypeptide(L)'
;TSRLLPPEWRNLPQVSIQSLVHITEIHGKCRNARKSVSLHGFLVKSGLETHVLLGNYLVLMLSSCGCMQEAEKVFNKLSFKNISCLNSIISGYVKYGKPQYALTMYEKMWRDDGICKEMWKNEDMLEHMWRDDTLYPNEYTFVALLTACTKLKDIRRGIQMHIEVARLGLIEKDIAVANSLIDMYAKCSLLS
;
A
#
# COMPACT_ATOMS: atom_id res chain seq x y z
N THR A 1 -21.28 -21.83 -14.88
CA THR A 1 -20.19 -20.95 -14.34
C THR A 1 -19.34 -20.33 -15.44
N SER A 2 -19.18 -20.97 -16.61
CA SER A 2 -18.33 -20.48 -17.71
C SER A 2 -18.87 -19.23 -18.46
N ARG A 3 -20.17 -18.91 -18.35
CA ARG A 3 -20.80 -17.76 -19.03
C ARG A 3 -20.50 -16.39 -18.40
N LEU A 4 -19.90 -16.38 -17.18
CA LEU A 4 -19.60 -15.14 -16.45
C LEU A 4 -18.16 -14.63 -16.68
N LEU A 5 -17.33 -15.40 -17.38
CA LEU A 5 -15.96 -15.02 -17.72
C LEU A 5 -15.93 -14.13 -18.98
N PRO A 6 -15.07 -13.11 -19.04
CA PRO A 6 -14.72 -12.44 -20.28
C PRO A 6 -14.34 -13.48 -21.34
N PRO A 7 -14.64 -13.25 -22.63
CA PRO A 7 -14.41 -14.24 -23.70
C PRO A 7 -12.99 -14.78 -23.73
N GLU A 8 -12.01 -13.95 -23.40
CA GLU A 8 -10.57 -14.25 -23.32
C GLU A 8 -10.20 -15.23 -22.20
N TRP A 9 -11.11 -15.49 -21.23
CA TRP A 9 -10.85 -16.30 -20.04
C TRP A 9 -11.69 -17.59 -19.97
N ARG A 10 -12.60 -17.76 -20.95
CA ARG A 10 -13.51 -18.94 -20.99
C ARG A 10 -12.79 -20.25 -21.26
N ASN A 11 -11.61 -20.19 -21.85
CA ASN A 11 -10.81 -21.35 -22.24
C ASN A 11 -9.66 -21.69 -21.30
N LEU A 12 -9.60 -21.04 -20.12
CA LEU A 12 -8.57 -21.38 -19.12
C LEU A 12 -8.95 -22.73 -18.47
N PRO A 13 -8.09 -23.76 -18.57
CA PRO A 13 -8.27 -24.99 -17.81
C PRO A 13 -8.21 -24.65 -16.32
N GLN A 14 -8.97 -25.35 -15.49
CA GLN A 14 -9.14 -25.13 -14.04
C GLN A 14 -8.20 -24.06 -13.46
N VAL A 15 -8.69 -22.79 -13.37
CA VAL A 15 -7.85 -21.64 -13.03
C VAL A 15 -7.35 -21.81 -11.60
N SER A 16 -6.09 -22.17 -11.44
CA SER A 16 -5.46 -22.27 -10.14
C SER A 16 -5.30 -20.88 -9.51
N ILE A 17 -5.22 -20.81 -8.18
CA ILE A 17 -4.92 -19.55 -7.48
C ILE A 17 -3.64 -18.91 -8.02
N GLN A 18 -2.61 -19.71 -8.33
CA GLN A 18 -1.35 -19.21 -8.89
C GLN A 18 -1.54 -18.58 -10.27
N SER A 19 -2.38 -19.15 -11.14
CA SER A 19 -2.71 -18.55 -12.43
C SER A 19 -3.44 -17.22 -12.26
N LEU A 20 -4.35 -17.10 -11.29
CA LEU A 20 -5.04 -15.85 -10.98
C LEU A 20 -4.08 -14.81 -10.44
N VAL A 21 -3.14 -15.17 -9.56
CA VAL A 21 -2.08 -14.28 -9.08
C VAL A 21 -1.27 -13.76 -10.26
N HIS A 22 -0.81 -14.62 -11.16
CA HIS A 22 -0.04 -14.21 -12.34
C HIS A 22 -0.83 -13.24 -13.25
N ILE A 23 -2.12 -13.49 -13.43
CA ILE A 23 -3.01 -12.60 -14.20
C ILE A 23 -3.14 -11.24 -13.51
N THR A 24 -3.30 -11.20 -12.18
CA THR A 24 -3.38 -9.93 -11.44
C THR A 24 -2.09 -9.12 -11.53
N GLU A 25 -0.93 -9.78 -11.50
CA GLU A 25 0.37 -9.11 -11.69
C GLU A 25 0.50 -8.50 -13.09
N ILE A 26 0.15 -9.25 -14.14
CA ILE A 26 0.18 -8.75 -15.52
C ILE A 26 -0.73 -7.54 -15.68
N HIS A 27 -1.95 -7.59 -15.16
CA HIS A 27 -2.89 -6.48 -15.25
C HIS A 27 -2.41 -5.26 -14.47
N GLY A 28 -1.78 -5.44 -13.32
CA GLY A 28 -1.14 -4.38 -12.56
C GLY A 28 -0.02 -3.69 -13.34
N LYS A 29 0.83 -4.46 -14.02
CA LYS A 29 1.91 -3.92 -14.89
C LYS A 29 1.37 -3.18 -16.11
N CYS A 30 0.30 -3.70 -16.74
CA CYS A 30 -0.34 -3.08 -17.90
C CYS A 30 -1.13 -1.82 -17.56
N ARG A 31 -1.41 -1.55 -16.29
CA ARG A 31 -2.17 -0.38 -15.78
C ARG A 31 -3.49 -0.14 -16.51
N ASN A 32 -4.18 -1.22 -16.88
CA ASN A 32 -5.47 -1.15 -17.57
C ASN A 32 -6.62 -1.22 -16.57
N ALA A 33 -7.12 -0.05 -16.13
CA ALA A 33 -8.18 0.05 -15.13
C ALA A 33 -9.45 -0.74 -15.50
N ARG A 34 -9.88 -0.69 -16.77
CA ARG A 34 -11.08 -1.42 -17.22
C ARG A 34 -10.95 -2.92 -17.06
N LYS A 35 -9.82 -3.50 -17.48
CA LYS A 35 -9.56 -4.95 -17.32
C LYS A 35 -9.40 -5.32 -15.86
N SER A 36 -8.74 -4.50 -15.06
CA SER A 36 -8.54 -4.72 -13.62
C SER A 36 -9.86 -4.72 -12.85
N VAL A 37 -10.77 -3.79 -13.13
CA VAL A 37 -12.11 -3.76 -12.54
C VAL A 37 -12.94 -4.98 -12.98
N SER A 38 -12.83 -5.40 -14.25
CA SER A 38 -13.50 -6.60 -14.74
C SER A 38 -13.02 -7.87 -14.02
N LEU A 39 -11.69 -8.00 -13.83
CA LEU A 39 -11.10 -9.10 -13.06
C LEU A 39 -11.55 -9.09 -11.60
N HIS A 40 -11.52 -7.91 -10.96
CA HIS A 40 -12.04 -7.75 -9.60
C HIS A 40 -13.50 -8.20 -9.49
N GLY A 41 -14.38 -7.75 -10.40
CA GLY A 41 -15.77 -8.15 -10.42
C GLY A 41 -15.96 -9.69 -10.58
N PHE A 42 -15.09 -10.35 -11.33
CA PHE A 42 -15.07 -11.79 -11.44
C PHE A 42 -14.65 -12.45 -10.11
N LEU A 43 -13.58 -11.96 -9.48
CA LEU A 43 -13.08 -12.52 -8.21
C LEU A 43 -14.08 -12.35 -7.07
N VAL A 44 -14.82 -11.24 -7.03
CA VAL A 44 -15.92 -11.02 -6.08
C VAL A 44 -17.02 -12.08 -6.28
N LYS A 45 -17.48 -12.28 -7.54
CA LYS A 45 -18.51 -13.28 -7.84
C LYS A 45 -18.09 -14.71 -7.56
N SER A 46 -16.80 -14.99 -7.62
CA SER A 46 -16.22 -16.31 -7.33
C SER A 46 -15.90 -16.51 -5.84
N GLY A 47 -16.11 -15.52 -4.98
CA GLY A 47 -15.77 -15.57 -3.55
C GLY A 47 -14.27 -15.58 -3.25
N LEU A 48 -13.44 -15.23 -4.24
CA LEU A 48 -11.96 -15.26 -4.14
C LEU A 48 -11.34 -13.91 -3.77
N GLU A 49 -12.14 -12.86 -3.63
CA GLU A 49 -11.69 -11.50 -3.34
C GLU A 49 -10.85 -11.43 -2.04
N THR A 50 -11.23 -12.21 -1.03
CA THR A 50 -10.59 -12.22 0.29
C THR A 50 -9.61 -13.38 0.48
N HIS A 51 -9.29 -14.13 -0.58
CA HIS A 51 -8.28 -15.17 -0.49
C HIS A 51 -6.93 -14.57 -0.10
N VAL A 52 -6.28 -15.11 0.94
CA VAL A 52 -5.11 -14.52 1.61
C VAL A 52 -4.02 -14.07 0.63
N LEU A 53 -3.62 -14.92 -0.30
CA LEU A 53 -2.60 -14.57 -1.29
C LEU A 53 -3.17 -13.65 -2.38
N LEU A 54 -4.25 -14.06 -3.02
CA LEU A 54 -4.81 -13.37 -4.19
C LEU A 54 -5.32 -11.98 -3.86
N GLY A 55 -5.91 -11.79 -2.66
CA GLY A 55 -6.42 -10.51 -2.20
C GLY A 55 -5.33 -9.45 -2.10
N ASN A 56 -4.13 -9.82 -1.63
CA ASN A 56 -2.99 -8.91 -1.59
C ASN A 56 -2.56 -8.46 -2.99
N TYR A 57 -2.44 -9.39 -3.95
CA TYR A 57 -2.14 -9.05 -5.36
C TYR A 57 -3.24 -8.22 -6.02
N LEU A 58 -4.50 -8.48 -5.65
CA LEU A 58 -5.63 -7.69 -6.14
C LEU A 58 -5.54 -6.22 -5.69
N VAL A 59 -5.17 -5.97 -4.43
CA VAL A 59 -4.91 -4.61 -3.92
C VAL A 59 -3.79 -3.94 -4.71
N LEU A 60 -2.67 -4.63 -4.93
CA LEU A 60 -1.55 -4.10 -5.71
C LEU A 60 -1.99 -3.72 -7.14
N MET A 61 -2.72 -4.61 -7.81
CA MET A 61 -3.23 -4.39 -9.16
C MET A 61 -4.15 -3.17 -9.22
N LEU A 62 -5.15 -3.09 -8.34
CA LEU A 62 -6.13 -2.00 -8.32
C LEU A 62 -5.46 -0.66 -8.00
N SER A 63 -4.53 -0.62 -7.04
CA SER A 63 -3.78 0.58 -6.69
C SER A 63 -2.91 1.06 -7.85
N SER A 64 -2.20 0.16 -8.55
CA SER A 64 -1.35 0.52 -9.69
C SER A 64 -2.14 1.05 -10.88
N CYS A 65 -3.41 0.65 -11.02
CA CYS A 65 -4.33 1.11 -12.05
C CYS A 65 -5.11 2.38 -11.67
N GLY A 66 -4.93 2.91 -10.45
CA GLY A 66 -5.64 4.09 -9.96
C GLY A 66 -7.06 3.83 -9.45
N CYS A 67 -7.48 2.56 -9.36
CA CYS A 67 -8.78 2.16 -8.82
C CYS A 67 -8.74 2.15 -7.28
N MET A 68 -8.45 3.32 -6.69
CA MET A 68 -8.11 3.44 -5.28
C MET A 68 -9.25 3.06 -4.33
N GLN A 69 -10.50 3.39 -4.71
CA GLN A 69 -11.68 3.07 -3.88
C GLN A 69 -11.90 1.56 -3.79
N GLU A 70 -11.74 0.86 -4.91
CA GLU A 70 -11.83 -0.60 -4.98
C GLU A 70 -10.68 -1.26 -4.24
N ALA A 71 -9.46 -0.75 -4.39
CA ALA A 71 -8.29 -1.23 -3.68
C ALA A 71 -8.47 -1.13 -2.16
N GLU A 72 -8.98 0.01 -1.66
CA GLU A 72 -9.26 0.21 -0.23
C GLU A 72 -10.37 -0.71 0.28
N LYS A 73 -11.44 -0.92 -0.50
CA LYS A 73 -12.52 -1.85 -0.13
C LYS A 73 -12.00 -3.28 0.04
N VAL A 74 -11.18 -3.74 -0.91
CA VAL A 74 -10.55 -5.06 -0.83
C VAL A 74 -9.63 -5.13 0.39
N PHE A 75 -8.74 -4.16 0.54
CA PHE A 75 -7.79 -4.08 1.65
C PHE A 75 -8.47 -4.16 3.02
N ASN A 76 -9.59 -3.45 3.21
CA ASN A 76 -10.33 -3.46 4.47
C ASN A 76 -10.99 -4.81 4.78
N LYS A 77 -11.31 -5.61 3.74
CA LYS A 77 -11.89 -6.95 3.89
C LYS A 77 -10.84 -8.03 4.17
N LEU A 78 -9.57 -7.80 3.86
CA LEU A 78 -8.53 -8.80 4.06
C LEU A 78 -8.31 -9.07 5.54
N SER A 79 -8.34 -10.34 5.92
CA SER A 79 -7.97 -10.80 7.28
C SER A 79 -6.45 -10.72 7.51
N PHE A 80 -5.66 -10.94 6.47
CA PHE A 80 -4.21 -10.83 6.49
C PHE A 80 -3.75 -9.78 5.46
N LYS A 81 -3.02 -8.78 5.93
CA LYS A 81 -2.47 -7.69 5.14
C LYS A 81 -0.95 -7.72 5.24
N ASN A 82 -0.26 -7.58 4.12
CA ASN A 82 1.19 -7.43 4.12
C ASN A 82 1.60 -5.96 3.86
N ILE A 83 2.84 -5.64 4.16
CA ILE A 83 3.38 -4.29 3.99
C ILE A 83 3.33 -3.83 2.52
N SER A 84 3.49 -4.73 1.56
CA SER A 84 3.42 -4.39 0.13
C SER A 84 2.03 -3.87 -0.27
N CYS A 85 0.95 -4.44 0.31
CA CYS A 85 -0.40 -3.92 0.12
C CYS A 85 -0.56 -2.51 0.66
N LEU A 86 -0.10 -2.28 1.89
CA LEU A 86 -0.16 -0.97 2.53
C LEU A 86 0.60 0.06 1.70
N ASN A 87 1.85 -0.25 1.32
CA ASN A 87 2.68 0.63 0.50
C ASN A 87 2.03 0.96 -0.85
N SER A 88 1.37 -0.03 -1.47
CA SER A 88 0.68 0.17 -2.74
C SER A 88 -0.50 1.12 -2.62
N ILE A 89 -1.27 1.05 -1.52
CA ILE A 89 -2.38 1.97 -1.28
C ILE A 89 -1.86 3.37 -0.98
N ILE A 90 -0.91 3.51 -0.04
CA ILE A 90 -0.32 4.79 0.34
C ILE A 90 0.28 5.49 -0.89
N SER A 91 1.18 4.81 -1.61
CA SER A 91 1.81 5.36 -2.82
C SER A 91 0.79 5.64 -3.93
N GLY A 92 -0.23 4.80 -4.06
CA GLY A 92 -1.33 5.00 -5.00
C GLY A 92 -2.08 6.31 -4.70
N TYR A 93 -2.50 6.55 -3.48
CA TYR A 93 -3.17 7.80 -3.11
C TYR A 93 -2.29 9.03 -3.36
N VAL A 94 -1.00 8.95 -3.02
CA VAL A 94 -0.04 10.05 -3.29
C VAL A 94 0.10 10.32 -4.79
N LYS A 95 0.20 9.24 -5.59
CA LYS A 95 0.37 9.32 -7.04
C LYS A 95 -0.87 9.88 -7.75
N TYR A 96 -2.05 9.46 -7.32
CA TYR A 96 -3.32 9.86 -7.95
C TYR A 96 -3.93 11.13 -7.32
N GLY A 97 -3.11 11.95 -6.65
CA GLY A 97 -3.47 13.30 -6.22
C GLY A 97 -4.35 13.37 -4.97
N LYS A 98 -4.33 12.33 -4.15
CA LYS A 98 -5.08 12.27 -2.88
C LYS A 98 -4.15 12.03 -1.68
N PRO A 99 -3.07 12.83 -1.49
CA PRO A 99 -2.07 12.59 -0.45
C PRO A 99 -2.63 12.63 0.98
N GLN A 100 -3.72 13.37 1.20
CA GLN A 100 -4.40 13.41 2.49
C GLN A 100 -4.92 12.03 2.92
N TYR A 101 -5.46 11.24 1.96
CA TYR A 101 -5.95 9.89 2.25
C TYR A 101 -4.80 8.93 2.61
N ALA A 102 -3.62 9.11 2.01
CA ALA A 102 -2.43 8.32 2.36
C ALA A 102 -2.04 8.52 3.83
N LEU A 103 -1.99 9.78 4.28
CA LEU A 103 -1.67 10.12 5.67
C LEU A 103 -2.75 9.62 6.64
N THR A 104 -4.03 9.82 6.31
CA THR A 104 -5.14 9.35 7.14
C THR A 104 -5.14 7.82 7.27
N MET A 105 -4.85 7.09 6.19
CA MET A 105 -4.77 5.63 6.22
C MET A 105 -3.64 5.15 7.12
N TYR A 106 -2.47 5.78 7.01
CA TYR A 106 -1.33 5.49 7.88
C TYR A 106 -1.68 5.76 9.36
N GLU A 107 -2.25 6.94 9.66
CA GLU A 107 -2.65 7.32 11.01
C GLU A 107 -3.67 6.34 11.60
N LYS A 108 -4.69 5.96 10.83
CA LYS A 108 -5.71 4.99 11.26
C LYS A 108 -5.09 3.64 11.62
N MET A 109 -4.27 3.09 10.72
CA MET A 109 -3.68 1.78 10.96
C MET A 109 -2.66 1.77 12.10
N TRP A 110 -1.91 2.86 12.24
CA TRP A 110 -0.76 2.92 13.15
C TRP A 110 -1.10 3.46 14.53
N ARG A 111 -2.04 4.40 14.61
CA ARG A 111 -2.43 5.04 15.88
C ARG A 111 -3.65 4.41 16.52
N ASP A 112 -4.67 4.09 15.72
CA ASP A 112 -5.97 3.65 16.23
C ASP A 112 -5.97 2.16 16.59
N ASP A 113 -5.29 1.31 15.81
CA ASP A 113 -5.24 -0.14 16.04
C ASP A 113 -4.24 -0.56 17.14
N GLY A 114 -3.63 0.40 17.85
CA GLY A 114 -2.74 0.12 19.01
C GLY A 114 -1.39 -0.50 18.66
N ILE A 115 -1.14 -0.81 17.39
CA ILE A 115 0.11 -1.42 16.90
C ILE A 115 1.31 -0.57 17.31
N CYS A 116 1.22 0.76 17.25
CA CYS A 116 2.28 1.65 17.71
C CYS A 116 2.53 1.59 19.22
N LYS A 117 1.47 1.42 20.03
CA LYS A 117 1.63 1.46 21.49
C LYS A 117 2.41 0.27 22.04
N GLU A 118 2.31 -0.88 21.39
CA GLU A 118 3.06 -2.08 21.78
C GLU A 118 4.50 -2.04 21.23
N MET A 119 4.70 -1.51 20.02
CA MET A 119 6.04 -1.34 19.42
C MET A 119 6.98 -0.47 20.26
N TRP A 120 6.45 0.60 20.85
CA TRP A 120 7.28 1.55 21.61
C TRP A 120 7.65 1.06 23.01
N LYS A 121 7.09 -0.05 23.47
CA LYS A 121 7.34 -0.61 24.80
C LYS A 121 8.44 -1.67 24.85
N ASN A 122 8.78 -2.28 23.72
CA ASN A 122 9.72 -3.40 23.66
C ASN A 122 10.85 -3.13 22.67
N GLU A 123 12.04 -2.83 23.18
CA GLU A 123 13.27 -2.70 22.36
C GLU A 123 13.58 -3.99 21.58
N ASP A 124 13.22 -5.16 22.13
CA ASP A 124 13.40 -6.46 21.48
C ASP A 124 12.53 -6.66 20.22
N MET A 125 11.44 -5.89 20.07
CA MET A 125 10.60 -5.97 18.86
C MET A 125 11.25 -5.35 17.62
N LEU A 126 12.25 -4.48 17.76
CA LEU A 126 12.99 -3.93 16.64
C LEU A 126 13.72 -5.01 15.84
N GLU A 127 14.21 -6.07 16.47
CA GLU A 127 14.84 -7.19 15.78
C GLU A 127 13.84 -8.05 14.99
N HIS A 128 12.57 -8.11 15.42
CA HIS A 128 11.52 -8.84 14.70
C HIS A 128 10.89 -8.04 13.54
N MET A 129 11.10 -6.74 13.47
CA MET A 129 10.60 -5.85 12.42
C MET A 129 11.12 -6.18 11.01
N TRP A 130 12.26 -6.83 10.91
CA TRP A 130 12.95 -7.08 9.64
C TRP A 130 12.52 -8.37 8.93
N ARG A 131 11.48 -9.05 9.42
CA ARG A 131 10.92 -10.22 8.73
C ARG A 131 9.90 -9.75 7.70
N ASP A 132 10.05 -10.20 6.46
CA ASP A 132 9.29 -9.83 5.24
C ASP A 132 7.76 -9.93 5.33
N ASP A 133 7.20 -10.57 6.38
CA ASP A 133 5.76 -10.85 6.50
C ASP A 133 5.03 -9.95 7.51
N THR A 134 5.69 -8.96 8.10
CA THR A 134 5.08 -8.08 9.10
C THR A 134 4.50 -6.82 8.48
N LEU A 135 3.40 -6.32 9.07
CA LEU A 135 2.73 -5.08 8.62
C LEU A 135 3.42 -3.83 9.23
N TYR A 136 4.75 -3.77 9.22
CA TYR A 136 5.49 -2.61 9.73
C TYR A 136 5.87 -1.64 8.62
N PRO A 137 5.78 -0.31 8.85
CA PRO A 137 6.25 0.67 7.88
C PRO A 137 7.75 0.51 7.64
N ASN A 138 8.09 0.53 6.38
CA ASN A 138 9.47 0.47 5.91
C ASN A 138 9.83 1.74 5.12
N GLU A 139 11.01 1.77 4.52
CA GLU A 139 11.52 2.87 3.72
C GLU A 139 10.52 3.32 2.64
N TYR A 140 9.87 2.38 1.94
CA TYR A 140 8.87 2.69 0.90
C TYR A 140 7.65 3.40 1.48
N THR A 141 7.20 2.99 2.67
CA THR A 141 6.10 3.65 3.38
C THR A 141 6.44 5.10 3.66
N PHE A 142 7.62 5.34 4.26
CA PHE A 142 8.00 6.69 4.68
C PHE A 142 8.33 7.62 3.50
N VAL A 143 8.96 7.12 2.44
CA VAL A 143 9.15 7.90 1.20
C VAL A 143 7.81 8.38 0.64
N ALA A 144 6.79 7.51 0.61
CA ALA A 144 5.47 7.89 0.14
C ALA A 144 4.78 8.90 1.08
N LEU A 145 4.88 8.72 2.41
CA LEU A 145 4.29 9.63 3.40
C LEU A 145 4.97 11.01 3.41
N LEU A 146 6.31 11.06 3.33
CA LEU A 146 7.06 12.31 3.20
C LEU A 146 6.69 13.04 1.90
N THR A 147 6.54 12.30 0.79
CA THR A 147 6.03 12.86 -0.46
C THR A 147 4.60 13.40 -0.30
N ALA A 148 3.75 12.73 0.49
CA ALA A 148 2.41 13.25 0.80
C ALA A 148 2.46 14.56 1.57
N CYS A 149 3.29 14.64 2.63
CA CYS A 149 3.51 15.86 3.41
C CYS A 149 4.01 17.01 2.52
N THR A 150 4.97 16.72 1.63
CA THR A 150 5.50 17.69 0.66
C THR A 150 4.41 18.26 -0.25
N LYS A 151 3.55 17.39 -0.80
CA LYS A 151 2.45 17.81 -1.69
C LYS A 151 1.39 18.64 -0.97
N LEU A 152 1.15 18.35 0.31
CA LEU A 152 0.18 19.08 1.14
C LEU A 152 0.78 20.34 1.79
N LYS A 153 2.10 20.52 1.73
CA LYS A 153 2.82 21.56 2.49
C LYS A 153 2.60 21.41 4.01
N ASP A 154 2.41 20.19 4.48
CA ASP A 154 2.15 19.90 5.88
C ASP A 154 3.46 19.61 6.63
N ILE A 155 4.11 20.68 7.05
CA ILE A 155 5.37 20.58 7.80
C ILE A 155 5.19 19.86 9.14
N ARG A 156 4.01 19.99 9.79
CA ARG A 156 3.77 19.36 11.10
C ARG A 156 3.82 17.84 10.99
N ARG A 157 3.08 17.26 10.03
CA ARG A 157 3.13 15.81 9.76
C ARG A 157 4.49 15.40 9.24
N GLY A 158 5.15 16.24 8.42
CA GLY A 158 6.52 15.98 7.97
C GLY A 158 7.52 15.83 9.11
N ILE A 159 7.45 16.69 10.14
CA ILE A 159 8.28 16.56 11.35
C ILE A 159 7.97 15.27 12.12
N GLN A 160 6.69 14.88 12.23
CA GLN A 160 6.33 13.61 12.86
C GLN A 160 6.94 12.41 12.11
N MET A 161 6.86 12.40 10.78
CA MET A 161 7.50 11.34 9.96
C MET A 161 9.02 11.35 10.13
N HIS A 162 9.66 12.54 10.20
CA HIS A 162 11.10 12.62 10.46
C HIS A 162 11.48 11.96 11.79
N ILE A 163 10.75 12.24 12.87
CA ILE A 163 11.00 11.63 14.18
C ILE A 163 10.90 10.11 14.08
N GLU A 164 9.89 9.60 13.37
CA GLU A 164 9.69 8.15 13.22
C GLU A 164 10.82 7.49 12.42
N VAL A 165 11.21 8.06 11.27
CA VAL A 165 12.32 7.51 10.47
C VAL A 165 13.66 7.57 11.18
N ALA A 166 13.91 8.63 11.99
CA ALA A 166 15.11 8.75 12.81
C ALA A 166 15.17 7.66 13.89
N ARG A 167 14.05 7.42 14.60
CA ARG A 167 13.95 6.35 15.61
C ARG A 167 14.15 4.95 15.02
N LEU A 168 13.72 4.73 13.78
CA LEU A 168 13.89 3.47 13.07
C LEU A 168 15.28 3.33 12.41
N GLY A 169 16.13 4.36 12.50
CA GLY A 169 17.45 4.38 11.86
C GLY A 169 17.40 4.30 10.34
N LEU A 170 16.27 4.71 9.72
CA LEU A 170 16.09 4.62 8.27
C LEU A 170 16.81 5.72 7.51
N ILE A 171 17.19 6.82 8.19
CA ILE A 171 17.91 7.95 7.56
C ILE A 171 19.29 7.51 7.06
N GLU A 172 20.00 6.73 7.89
CA GLU A 172 21.35 6.26 7.56
C GLU A 172 21.34 5.02 6.67
N LYS A 173 20.22 4.26 6.69
CA LYS A 173 20.10 2.98 5.96
C LYS A 173 19.62 3.17 4.52
N ASP A 174 18.80 4.18 4.27
CA ASP A 174 18.17 4.36 2.96
C ASP A 174 18.27 5.80 2.45
N ILE A 175 18.99 5.99 1.35
CA ILE A 175 19.22 7.30 0.73
C ILE A 175 17.91 7.92 0.19
N ALA A 176 16.93 7.12 -0.19
CA ALA A 176 15.65 7.64 -0.68
C ALA A 176 14.84 8.28 0.44
N VAL A 177 14.92 7.74 1.67
CA VAL A 177 14.31 8.36 2.87
C VAL A 177 14.99 9.69 3.17
N ALA A 178 16.34 9.73 3.20
CA ALA A 178 17.11 10.96 3.44
C ALA A 178 16.77 12.03 2.40
N ASN A 179 16.77 11.70 1.11
CA ASN A 179 16.40 12.61 0.03
C ASN A 179 14.96 13.12 0.14
N SER A 180 14.03 12.25 0.54
CA SER A 180 12.62 12.63 0.72
C SER A 180 12.41 13.58 1.89
N LEU A 181 13.21 13.46 2.97
CA LEU A 181 13.24 14.40 4.08
C LEU A 181 13.75 15.77 3.64
N ILE A 182 14.87 15.81 2.90
CA ILE A 182 15.43 17.06 2.37
C ILE A 182 14.39 17.76 1.48
N ASP A 183 13.78 17.02 0.56
CA ASP A 183 12.74 17.54 -0.35
C ASP A 183 11.52 18.09 0.42
N MET A 184 11.09 17.36 1.45
CA MET A 184 9.98 17.75 2.31
C MET A 184 10.29 19.08 3.04
N TYR A 185 11.44 19.19 3.70
CA TYR A 185 11.82 20.42 4.39
C TYR A 185 12.00 21.58 3.41
N ALA A 186 12.72 21.37 2.31
CA ALA A 186 12.93 22.41 1.31
C ALA A 186 11.60 22.98 0.78
N LYS A 187 10.64 22.12 0.44
CA LYS A 187 9.38 22.55 -0.16
C LYS A 187 8.33 23.03 0.85
N CYS A 188 8.39 22.60 2.10
CA CYS A 188 7.46 23.05 3.14
C CYS A 188 7.93 24.34 3.81
N SER A 189 9.26 24.62 3.88
CA SER A 189 9.81 25.81 4.52
C SER A 189 9.84 27.05 3.62
N LEU A 190 9.72 26.89 2.30
CA LEU A 190 9.78 28.01 1.34
C LEU A 190 8.52 28.89 1.33
N LEU A 191 7.54 28.64 2.19
CA LEU A 191 6.26 29.35 2.23
C LEU A 191 5.90 29.91 3.63
N SER A 192 6.86 29.98 4.54
CA SER A 192 6.71 30.63 5.86
C SER A 192 7.22 32.07 5.86
#